data_c056b220f5cfc5f9aee9dbdda5d140fa
#
_entry.id   c056b220f5cfc5f9aee9dbdda5d140fa
#
_cell.length_a   1.000
_cell.length_b   1.000
_cell.length_c   1.000
_cell.angle_alpha   90.00
_cell.angle_beta   90.00
_cell.angle_gamma   90.00
#
_symmetry.space_group_name_H-M   'P 1'
#
loop_
_entity.id
_entity.type
_entity.pdbx_description
1 polymer ?
#
loop_
_entity_poly.entity_id
_entity_poly.type
_entity_poly.pdbx_seq_one_letter_code
_entity_poly.pdbx_strand_id
1 'polypeptide(L)'
;MKLKYILALVMCLVVTPAKAELQIDVNGAMRDPLPLAFPEMIHEGFWVGQYAGKIRSVVIADLERSGLFRIIPENSYIQELTSVDEQPNFVDWKAINAHALVQSAVKEVNPNTLRVEFRLWDVYAENQLKGQSFTTTKDNWRRVAHVIADAIYERLTGEKGYFDTRIVYVSETGPATKRVKRLAIMDQDGENHKFLTSGAAMALTPRFSPNLQKVTYMSYAGSMPKVYILDIETGRQELLGSFPGMTFAPRFSPDSSKVLLSYANNGRT
;
A
#
# COMPACT_ATOMS: atom_id res chain seq x y z
N MET A 1 -17.82 45.03 40.68
CA MET A 1 -18.11 44.93 39.21
C MET A 1 -16.86 44.90 38.33
N LYS A 2 -15.83 45.64 38.57
CA LYS A 2 -14.61 45.72 37.72
C LYS A 2 -13.78 44.40 37.62
N LEU A 3 -13.73 43.58 38.67
CA LEU A 3 -12.95 42.35 38.70
C LEU A 3 -13.50 41.23 37.75
N LYS A 4 -14.84 41.17 37.56
CA LYS A 4 -15.48 40.21 36.65
C LYS A 4 -15.18 40.51 35.19
N TYR A 5 -15.03 41.78 34.82
CA TYR A 5 -14.68 42.17 33.44
C TYR A 5 -13.19 41.94 33.12
N ILE A 6 -12.32 42.07 34.12
CA ILE A 6 -10.89 41.76 33.97
C ILE A 6 -10.71 40.25 33.79
N LEU A 7 -11.42 39.39 34.51
CA LEU A 7 -11.39 37.94 34.36
C LEU A 7 -11.91 37.49 33.01
N ALA A 8 -12.97 38.11 32.50
CA ALA A 8 -13.54 37.86 31.17
C ALA A 8 -12.58 38.30 30.05
N LEU A 9 -11.87 39.40 30.22
CA LEU A 9 -10.88 39.90 29.26
C LEU A 9 -9.64 38.99 29.18
N VAL A 10 -9.17 38.46 30.32
CA VAL A 10 -8.04 37.52 30.36
C VAL A 10 -8.41 36.17 29.74
N MET A 11 -9.66 35.72 29.86
CA MET A 11 -10.14 34.47 29.28
C MET A 11 -10.26 34.53 27.75
N CYS A 12 -10.41 35.72 27.15
CA CYS A 12 -10.40 35.91 25.69
C CYS A 12 -9.00 35.97 25.06
N LEU A 13 -7.93 36.05 25.86
CA LEU A 13 -6.55 36.17 25.35
C LEU A 13 -5.83 34.80 25.18
N VAL A 14 -6.45 33.68 25.57
CA VAL A 14 -5.91 32.34 25.33
C VAL A 14 -6.52 31.76 24.04
N VAL A 15 -6.38 32.48 22.94
CA VAL A 15 -6.60 31.90 21.61
C VAL A 15 -5.30 31.20 21.24
N THR A 16 -5.23 29.90 21.51
CA THR A 16 -4.20 29.05 20.90
C THR A 16 -4.39 29.12 19.38
N PRO A 17 -3.35 29.46 18.60
CA PRO A 17 -3.48 29.42 17.16
C PRO A 17 -3.82 27.99 16.74
N ALA A 18 -4.99 27.79 16.16
CA ALA A 18 -5.35 26.53 15.52
C ALA A 18 -4.37 26.35 14.33
N LYS A 19 -3.38 25.48 14.46
CA LYS A 19 -2.56 25.08 13.33
C LYS A 19 -3.46 24.25 12.42
N ALA A 20 -3.82 24.79 11.26
CA ALA A 20 -4.45 24.00 10.21
C ALA A 20 -3.46 22.92 9.78
N GLU A 21 -3.83 21.68 9.97
CA GLU A 21 -3.03 20.54 9.56
C GLU A 21 -3.31 20.24 8.08
N LEU A 22 -2.25 19.97 7.30
CA LEU A 22 -2.40 19.60 5.89
C LEU A 22 -3.13 18.25 5.79
N GLN A 23 -4.36 18.29 5.28
CA GLN A 23 -5.19 17.10 5.06
C GLN A 23 -5.98 17.24 3.76
N ILE A 24 -6.07 16.15 3.00
CA ILE A 24 -6.87 16.05 1.78
C ILE A 24 -8.24 15.48 2.17
N ASP A 25 -9.32 16.17 1.79
CA ASP A 25 -10.67 15.62 1.90
C ASP A 25 -10.99 14.73 0.70
N VAL A 26 -11.10 13.43 0.92
CA VAL A 26 -11.34 12.41 -0.12
C VAL A 26 -12.78 12.38 -0.62
N ASN A 27 -13.72 13.02 0.11
CA ASN A 27 -15.15 12.96 -0.18
C ASN A 27 -15.64 14.08 -1.13
N GLY A 28 -14.76 14.96 -1.57
CA GLY A 28 -15.09 16.09 -2.46
C GLY A 28 -15.02 15.72 -3.94
N ALA A 29 -16.01 16.19 -4.73
CA ALA A 29 -15.96 16.08 -6.19
C ALA A 29 -14.75 16.85 -6.74
N MET A 30 -14.00 16.22 -7.66
CA MET A 30 -12.89 16.74 -8.47
C MET A 30 -12.18 17.96 -7.85
N ARG A 31 -11.13 17.68 -7.07
CA ARG A 31 -10.17 18.69 -6.61
C ARG A 31 -8.87 18.54 -7.40
N ASP A 32 -8.16 19.64 -7.55
CA ASP A 32 -6.80 19.58 -8.07
C ASP A 32 -5.94 18.70 -7.16
N PRO A 33 -5.18 17.73 -7.71
CA PRO A 33 -4.32 16.87 -6.92
C PRO A 33 -3.29 17.70 -6.13
N LEU A 34 -3.02 17.29 -4.88
CA LEU A 34 -2.06 17.97 -4.01
C LEU A 34 -0.66 17.98 -4.63
N PRO A 35 -0.03 19.15 -4.82
CA PRO A 35 1.34 19.25 -5.29
C PRO A 35 2.32 18.70 -4.25
N LEU A 36 2.99 17.60 -4.58
CA LEU A 36 3.93 16.91 -3.70
C LEU A 36 5.32 16.90 -4.35
N ALA A 37 6.33 17.36 -3.62
CA ALA A 37 7.73 17.24 -4.00
C ALA A 37 8.31 15.95 -3.42
N PHE A 38 8.97 15.17 -4.29
CA PHE A 38 9.69 13.97 -3.87
C PHE A 38 11.04 13.93 -4.59
N PRO A 39 12.06 14.61 -4.08
CA PRO A 39 13.40 14.61 -4.64
C PRO A 39 14.03 13.22 -4.65
N GLU A 40 15.19 13.10 -5.27
CA GLU A 40 15.99 11.88 -5.20
C GLU A 40 16.26 11.49 -3.75
N MET A 41 16.21 10.18 -3.49
CA MET A 41 16.49 9.66 -2.16
C MET A 41 17.99 9.76 -1.89
N ILE A 42 18.34 10.29 -0.75
CA ILE A 42 19.73 10.41 -0.28
C ILE A 42 20.32 9.01 -0.12
N HIS A 43 21.48 8.76 -0.71
CA HIS A 43 22.15 7.46 -0.66
C HIS A 43 23.66 7.58 -0.78
N GLU A 44 24.39 6.59 -0.32
CA GLU A 44 25.81 6.45 -0.53
C GLU A 44 26.12 5.22 -1.37
N GLY A 45 26.88 5.41 -2.45
CA GLY A 45 27.33 4.36 -3.34
C GLY A 45 26.32 3.96 -4.42
N PHE A 46 26.87 3.50 -5.55
CA PHE A 46 26.13 3.18 -6.78
C PHE A 46 25.04 2.12 -6.58
N TRP A 47 25.35 1.03 -5.90
CA TRP A 47 24.41 -0.09 -5.74
C TRP A 47 23.19 0.29 -4.89
N VAL A 48 23.40 1.09 -3.85
CA VAL A 48 22.32 1.59 -2.98
C VAL A 48 21.46 2.58 -3.77
N GLY A 49 22.07 3.41 -4.61
CA GLY A 49 21.38 4.36 -5.50
C GLY A 49 20.38 3.68 -6.45
N GLN A 50 20.67 2.49 -6.93
CA GLN A 50 19.72 1.71 -7.75
C GLN A 50 18.44 1.36 -6.96
N TYR A 51 18.57 0.98 -5.68
CA TYR A 51 17.40 0.75 -4.83
C TYR A 51 16.67 2.04 -4.49
N ALA A 52 17.39 3.13 -4.25
CA ALA A 52 16.81 4.45 -4.02
C ALA A 52 15.90 4.87 -5.17
N GLY A 53 16.41 4.81 -6.41
CA GLY A 53 15.62 5.12 -7.60
C GLY A 53 14.39 4.21 -7.79
N LYS A 54 14.55 2.89 -7.58
CA LYS A 54 13.45 1.94 -7.68
C LYS A 54 12.37 2.18 -6.62
N ILE A 55 12.76 2.37 -5.36
CA ILE A 55 11.82 2.63 -4.26
C ILE A 55 11.04 3.91 -4.54
N ARG A 56 11.76 5.00 -4.86
CA ARG A 56 11.15 6.28 -5.19
C ARG A 56 10.14 6.17 -6.33
N SER A 57 10.52 5.50 -7.42
CA SER A 57 9.64 5.34 -8.59
C SER A 57 8.33 4.62 -8.24
N VAL A 58 8.37 3.59 -7.39
CA VAL A 58 7.17 2.87 -6.96
C VAL A 58 6.30 3.74 -6.06
N VAL A 59 6.89 4.45 -5.08
CA VAL A 59 6.13 5.36 -4.21
C VAL A 59 5.42 6.44 -5.02
N ILE A 60 6.12 7.06 -5.98
CA ILE A 60 5.56 8.08 -6.88
C ILE A 60 4.39 7.49 -7.67
N ALA A 61 4.59 6.34 -8.32
CA ALA A 61 3.56 5.69 -9.13
C ALA A 61 2.30 5.32 -8.31
N ASP A 62 2.47 4.88 -7.07
CA ASP A 62 1.36 4.58 -6.16
C ASP A 62 0.57 5.85 -5.80
N LEU A 63 1.27 6.90 -5.38
CA LEU A 63 0.64 8.17 -5.00
C LEU A 63 -0.11 8.81 -6.18
N GLU A 64 0.51 8.87 -7.37
CA GLU A 64 -0.14 9.41 -8.57
C GLU A 64 -1.35 8.58 -9.00
N ARG A 65 -1.27 7.24 -8.91
CA ARG A 65 -2.38 6.34 -9.24
C ARG A 65 -3.62 6.57 -8.39
N SER A 66 -3.46 7.05 -7.15
CA SER A 66 -4.59 7.43 -6.31
C SER A 66 -5.41 8.61 -6.87
N GLY A 67 -4.81 9.41 -7.77
CA GLY A 67 -5.41 10.63 -8.30
C GLY A 67 -5.43 11.81 -7.32
N LEU A 68 -4.92 11.65 -6.11
CA LEU A 68 -4.94 12.67 -5.06
C LEU A 68 -3.64 13.50 -5.00
N PHE A 69 -2.58 13.04 -5.65
CA PHE A 69 -1.27 13.69 -5.64
C PHE A 69 -0.78 13.98 -7.05
N ARG A 70 -0.11 15.09 -7.20
CA ARG A 70 0.61 15.49 -8.41
C ARG A 70 2.07 15.72 -8.05
N ILE A 71 2.95 14.90 -8.61
CA ILE A 71 4.39 15.05 -8.35
C ILE A 71 4.93 16.26 -9.11
N ILE A 72 5.65 17.11 -8.40
CA ILE A 72 6.33 18.26 -9.00
C ILE A 72 7.57 17.75 -9.73
N PRO A 73 7.80 18.16 -10.99
CA PRO A 73 8.96 17.74 -11.76
C PRO A 73 10.30 18.13 -11.11
N GLU A 74 11.29 17.26 -11.15
CA GLU A 74 12.60 17.46 -10.53
C GLU A 74 13.34 18.70 -11.02
N ASN A 75 13.20 19.02 -12.31
CA ASN A 75 13.80 20.21 -12.89
C ASN A 75 13.27 21.53 -12.32
N SER A 76 12.23 21.48 -11.50
CA SER A 76 11.70 22.63 -10.78
C SER A 76 12.32 22.80 -9.39
N TYR A 77 13.04 21.78 -8.89
CA TYR A 77 13.60 21.83 -7.53
C TYR A 77 14.74 22.81 -7.44
N ILE A 78 14.72 23.65 -6.39
CA ILE A 78 15.72 24.69 -6.13
C ILE A 78 16.75 24.16 -5.14
N GLN A 79 16.29 23.48 -4.08
CA GLN A 79 17.14 22.90 -3.06
C GLN A 79 17.48 21.45 -3.37
N GLU A 80 18.75 21.07 -3.26
CA GLU A 80 19.21 19.69 -3.17
C GLU A 80 19.27 19.26 -1.69
N LEU A 81 18.66 18.11 -1.38
CA LEU A 81 18.63 17.57 -0.02
C LEU A 81 19.80 16.62 0.19
N THR A 82 20.63 16.87 1.21
CA THR A 82 21.84 16.09 1.52
C THR A 82 21.74 15.24 2.77
N SER A 83 20.76 15.51 3.64
CA SER A 83 20.52 14.75 4.87
C SER A 83 19.03 14.69 5.17
N VAL A 84 18.56 13.57 5.75
CA VAL A 84 17.19 13.46 6.28
C VAL A 84 17.04 14.08 7.67
N ASP A 85 18.16 14.39 8.32
CA ASP A 85 18.17 14.94 9.68
C ASP A 85 18.18 16.48 9.68
N GLU A 86 18.40 17.10 8.51
CA GLU A 86 18.35 18.54 8.33
C GLU A 86 16.95 19.00 7.94
N GLN A 87 16.52 20.10 8.51
CA GLN A 87 15.26 20.73 8.14
C GLN A 87 15.38 21.34 6.74
N PRO A 88 14.41 21.09 5.83
CA PRO A 88 14.40 21.69 4.50
C PRO A 88 14.31 23.23 4.54
N ASN A 89 14.86 23.89 3.54
CA ASN A 89 14.61 25.31 3.32
C ASN A 89 13.23 25.50 2.69
N PHE A 90 12.20 25.69 3.50
CA PHE A 90 10.82 25.78 3.04
C PHE A 90 10.55 26.93 2.04
N VAL A 91 11.36 27.96 2.01
CA VAL A 91 11.23 29.07 1.04
C VAL A 91 11.36 28.55 -0.38
N ASP A 92 12.35 27.67 -0.64
CA ASP A 92 12.59 27.11 -1.98
C ASP A 92 11.44 26.17 -2.43
N TRP A 93 10.87 25.40 -1.49
CA TRP A 93 9.75 24.51 -1.78
C TRP A 93 8.42 25.26 -1.96
N LYS A 94 8.21 26.35 -1.23
CA LYS A 94 7.07 27.25 -1.45
C LYS A 94 7.14 27.95 -2.81
N ALA A 95 8.33 28.35 -3.25
CA ALA A 95 8.53 29.01 -4.54
C ALA A 95 8.08 28.17 -5.73
N ILE A 96 8.15 26.83 -5.62
CA ILE A 96 7.67 25.89 -6.64
C ILE A 96 6.25 25.37 -6.36
N ASN A 97 5.55 25.98 -5.40
CA ASN A 97 4.19 25.61 -4.99
C ASN A 97 4.06 24.16 -4.51
N ALA A 98 5.07 23.62 -3.83
CA ALA A 98 4.96 22.37 -3.12
C ALA A 98 4.13 22.54 -1.84
N HIS A 99 3.11 21.70 -1.65
CA HIS A 99 2.33 21.68 -0.42
C HIS A 99 2.90 20.66 0.57
N ALA A 100 3.35 19.53 0.06
CA ALA A 100 4.04 18.50 0.83
C ALA A 100 5.41 18.18 0.23
N LEU A 101 6.36 17.82 1.08
CA LEU A 101 7.71 17.39 0.68
C LEU A 101 8.04 16.06 1.34
N VAL A 102 8.50 15.10 0.55
CA VAL A 102 9.05 13.83 1.02
C VAL A 102 10.57 13.87 0.95
N GLN A 103 11.21 13.96 2.08
CA GLN A 103 12.66 13.84 2.23
C GLN A 103 13.00 12.42 2.66
N SER A 104 13.91 11.74 1.98
CA SER A 104 14.11 10.31 2.19
C SER A 104 15.55 9.86 1.94
N ALA A 105 15.94 8.76 2.57
CA ALA A 105 17.25 8.16 2.39
C ALA A 105 17.19 6.62 2.36
N VAL A 106 18.18 6.03 1.69
CA VAL A 106 18.44 4.59 1.71
C VAL A 106 19.88 4.35 2.10
N LYS A 107 20.11 3.45 3.08
CA LYS A 107 21.43 3.02 3.53
C LYS A 107 21.52 1.51 3.53
N GLU A 108 22.68 0.97 3.15
CA GLU A 108 23.00 -0.45 3.33
C GLU A 108 23.43 -0.68 4.78
N VAL A 109 22.74 -1.58 5.48
CA VAL A 109 23.09 -1.98 6.85
C VAL A 109 24.07 -3.15 6.82
N ASN A 110 23.85 -4.06 5.89
CA ASN A 110 24.72 -5.21 5.58
C ASN A 110 24.44 -5.67 4.14
N PRO A 111 25.22 -6.60 3.56
CA PRO A 111 25.14 -6.98 2.13
C PRO A 111 23.75 -7.38 1.63
N ASN A 112 22.84 -7.78 2.50
CA ASN A 112 21.46 -8.17 2.12
C ASN A 112 20.37 -7.32 2.75
N THR A 113 20.71 -6.26 3.49
CA THR A 113 19.74 -5.50 4.28
C THR A 113 19.86 -4.01 3.99
N LEU A 114 18.73 -3.40 3.66
CA LEU A 114 18.58 -1.97 3.47
C LEU A 114 17.83 -1.35 4.66
N ARG A 115 18.22 -0.15 5.03
CA ARG A 115 17.45 0.76 5.86
C ARG A 115 16.93 1.87 4.98
N VAL A 116 15.61 2.04 4.96
CA VAL A 116 14.90 3.06 4.19
C VAL A 116 14.20 3.96 5.18
N GLU A 117 14.42 5.26 5.08
CA GLU A 117 13.77 6.24 5.96
C GLU A 117 13.21 7.40 5.17
N PHE A 118 12.11 7.97 5.66
CA PHE A 118 11.52 9.17 5.09
C PHE A 118 10.97 10.10 6.16
N ARG A 119 10.90 11.38 5.80
CA ARG A 119 10.19 12.43 6.51
C ARG A 119 9.24 13.12 5.56
N LEU A 120 8.01 13.27 5.99
CA LEU A 120 6.97 14.01 5.28
C LEU A 120 6.81 15.36 5.96
N TRP A 121 6.89 16.42 5.19
CA TRP A 121 6.80 17.80 5.66
C TRP A 121 5.57 18.50 5.09
N ASP A 122 4.91 19.30 5.90
CA ASP A 122 4.03 20.37 5.46
C ASP A 122 4.88 21.60 5.13
N VAL A 123 4.90 21.97 3.86
CA VAL A 123 5.77 23.06 3.38
C VAL A 123 5.29 24.42 3.85
N TYR A 124 3.98 24.62 3.95
CA TYR A 124 3.44 25.91 4.37
C TYR A 124 3.43 26.09 5.91
N ALA A 125 3.11 25.03 6.63
CA ALA A 125 3.17 25.04 8.09
C ALA A 125 4.60 24.86 8.65
N GLU A 126 5.57 24.52 7.79
CA GLU A 126 6.99 24.33 8.12
C GLU A 126 7.24 23.31 9.24
N ASN A 127 6.43 22.25 9.26
CA ASN A 127 6.52 21.22 10.28
C ASN A 127 6.58 19.81 9.68
N GLN A 128 7.17 18.90 10.43
CA GLN A 128 7.19 17.48 10.07
C GLN A 128 5.85 16.83 10.41
N LEU A 129 5.19 16.28 9.42
CA LEU A 129 3.92 15.56 9.56
C LEU A 129 4.12 14.11 9.99
N LYS A 130 5.15 13.44 9.43
CA LYS A 130 5.46 12.04 9.71
C LYS A 130 6.95 11.78 9.46
N GLY A 131 7.52 10.86 10.23
CA GLY A 131 8.85 10.32 10.01
C GLY A 131 8.85 8.84 10.36
N GLN A 132 9.37 7.99 9.47
CA GLN A 132 9.49 6.55 9.68
C GLN A 132 10.77 6.00 9.07
N SER A 133 11.22 4.88 9.64
CA SER A 133 12.35 4.11 9.15
C SER A 133 11.99 2.63 9.11
N PHE A 134 12.39 1.96 8.03
CA PHE A 134 12.14 0.56 7.78
C PHE A 134 13.46 -0.17 7.54
N THR A 135 13.58 -1.37 8.09
CA THR A 135 14.67 -2.28 7.76
C THR A 135 14.10 -3.44 6.97
N THR A 136 14.70 -3.72 5.82
CA THR A 136 14.20 -4.74 4.88
C THR A 136 15.34 -5.48 4.19
N THR A 137 15.06 -6.67 3.67
CA THR A 137 15.98 -7.34 2.75
C THR A 137 15.94 -6.70 1.37
N LYS A 138 17.04 -6.84 0.62
CA LYS A 138 17.11 -6.35 -0.77
C LYS A 138 15.99 -6.91 -1.66
N ASP A 139 15.50 -8.11 -1.41
CA ASP A 139 14.42 -8.73 -2.17
C ASP A 139 13.04 -8.11 -1.86
N ASN A 140 12.86 -7.56 -0.67
CA ASN A 140 11.59 -6.96 -0.22
C ASN A 140 11.52 -5.44 -0.41
N TRP A 141 12.44 -4.84 -1.17
CA TRP A 141 12.50 -3.39 -1.37
C TRP A 141 11.18 -2.81 -1.89
N ARG A 142 10.51 -3.54 -2.80
CA ARG A 142 9.27 -3.08 -3.42
C ARG A 142 8.13 -2.97 -2.41
N ARG A 143 8.01 -3.95 -1.51
CA ARG A 143 7.01 -3.89 -0.45
C ARG A 143 7.20 -2.68 0.47
N VAL A 144 8.45 -2.34 0.79
CA VAL A 144 8.74 -1.14 1.59
C VAL A 144 8.31 0.13 0.85
N ALA A 145 8.47 0.19 -0.46
CA ALA A 145 7.96 1.32 -1.25
C ALA A 145 6.44 1.48 -1.11
N HIS A 146 5.65 0.40 -1.24
CA HIS A 146 4.21 0.43 -1.04
C HIS A 146 3.82 0.85 0.39
N VAL A 147 4.53 0.36 1.41
CA VAL A 147 4.30 0.74 2.82
C VAL A 147 4.61 2.22 3.06
N ILE A 148 5.63 2.78 2.41
CA ILE A 148 5.91 4.23 2.46
C ILE A 148 4.78 5.02 1.80
N ALA A 149 4.32 4.59 0.62
CA ALA A 149 3.19 5.21 -0.05
C ALA A 149 1.92 5.18 0.81
N ASP A 150 1.61 4.04 1.45
CA ASP A 150 0.50 3.91 2.40
C ASP A 150 0.64 4.88 3.57
N ALA A 151 1.84 5.00 4.13
CA ALA A 151 2.10 5.88 5.27
C ALA A 151 1.93 7.37 4.91
N ILE A 152 2.33 7.78 3.71
CA ILE A 152 2.15 9.14 3.19
C ILE A 152 0.66 9.39 2.90
N TYR A 153 0.03 8.46 2.20
CA TYR A 153 -1.39 8.53 1.85
C TYR A 153 -2.26 8.67 3.11
N GLU A 154 -2.12 7.76 4.06
CA GLU A 154 -2.88 7.78 5.32
C GLU A 154 -2.67 9.08 6.10
N ARG A 155 -1.42 9.58 6.15
CA ARG A 155 -1.14 10.81 6.89
C ARG A 155 -1.78 12.05 6.26
N LEU A 156 -1.87 12.10 4.93
CA LEU A 156 -2.40 13.27 4.21
C LEU A 156 -3.90 13.19 3.96
N THR A 157 -4.50 11.98 3.96
CA THR A 157 -5.93 11.80 3.68
C THR A 157 -6.75 11.44 4.91
N GLY A 158 -6.11 10.88 5.95
CA GLY A 158 -6.80 10.27 7.10
C GLY A 158 -7.37 8.89 6.83
N GLU A 159 -7.32 8.41 5.57
CA GLU A 159 -7.82 7.11 5.16
C GLU A 159 -6.68 6.09 5.08
N LYS A 160 -6.95 4.84 5.45
CA LYS A 160 -5.95 3.78 5.40
C LYS A 160 -5.44 3.57 3.97
N GLY A 161 -4.12 3.49 3.81
CA GLY A 161 -3.48 3.16 2.54
C GLY A 161 -3.82 1.74 2.07
N TYR A 162 -3.70 1.49 0.76
CA TYR A 162 -4.04 0.22 0.11
C TYR A 162 -2.98 -0.26 -0.87
N PHE A 163 -1.81 0.40 -0.93
CA PHE A 163 -0.76 0.07 -1.90
C PHE A 163 -0.01 -1.21 -1.53
N ASP A 164 0.22 -1.49 -0.22
CA ASP A 164 0.78 -2.79 0.23
C ASP A 164 -0.32 -3.87 0.25
N THR A 165 -1.01 -4.03 -0.88
CA THR A 165 -2.02 -5.08 -1.07
C THR A 165 -1.70 -5.96 -2.26
N ARG A 166 -2.29 -7.16 -2.30
CA ARG A 166 -2.10 -8.12 -3.38
C ARG A 166 -3.43 -8.54 -3.98
N ILE A 167 -3.40 -8.87 -5.25
CA ILE A 167 -4.54 -9.36 -6.01
C ILE A 167 -4.33 -10.84 -6.28
N VAL A 168 -5.27 -11.69 -5.83
CA VAL A 168 -5.36 -13.07 -6.25
C VAL A 168 -6.44 -13.20 -7.32
N TYR A 169 -6.11 -13.84 -8.42
CA TYR A 169 -7.00 -13.94 -9.57
C TYR A 169 -6.83 -15.25 -10.34
N VAL A 170 -7.73 -15.51 -11.28
CA VAL A 170 -7.63 -16.62 -12.19
C VAL A 170 -6.96 -16.15 -13.48
N SER A 171 -5.75 -16.63 -13.72
CA SER A 171 -5.08 -16.45 -15.01
C SER A 171 -5.55 -17.51 -15.98
N GLU A 172 -6.02 -17.07 -17.15
CA GLU A 172 -6.50 -17.94 -18.23
C GLU A 172 -5.57 -17.83 -19.43
N THR A 173 -5.06 -18.97 -19.89
CA THR A 173 -4.12 -19.06 -21.01
C THR A 173 -4.52 -20.19 -21.98
N GLY A 174 -3.94 -20.20 -23.18
CA GLY A 174 -4.19 -21.21 -24.20
C GLY A 174 -5.34 -20.88 -25.14
N PRO A 175 -5.54 -21.68 -26.22
CA PRO A 175 -6.59 -21.47 -27.20
C PRO A 175 -7.98 -21.68 -26.60
N ALA A 176 -9.02 -21.13 -27.23
CA ALA A 176 -10.41 -21.21 -26.74
C ALA A 176 -10.89 -22.64 -26.47
N THR A 177 -10.39 -23.60 -27.24
CA THR A 177 -10.75 -25.03 -27.14
C THR A 177 -9.98 -25.79 -26.05
N LYS A 178 -8.89 -25.18 -25.48
CA LYS A 178 -8.06 -25.82 -24.45
C LYS A 178 -7.53 -24.76 -23.48
N ARG A 179 -8.41 -24.09 -22.76
CA ARG A 179 -8.06 -23.10 -21.76
C ARG A 179 -7.49 -23.75 -20.51
N VAL A 180 -6.36 -23.18 -20.04
CA VAL A 180 -5.76 -23.54 -18.76
C VAL A 180 -6.05 -22.41 -17.79
N LYS A 181 -6.72 -22.71 -16.68
CA LYS A 181 -7.08 -21.74 -15.63
C LYS A 181 -6.28 -22.03 -14.36
N ARG A 182 -5.44 -21.07 -13.96
CA ARG A 182 -4.55 -21.17 -12.81
C ARG A 182 -4.82 -20.04 -11.82
N LEU A 183 -4.64 -20.30 -10.56
CA LEU A 183 -4.52 -19.21 -9.59
C LEU A 183 -3.20 -18.51 -9.79
N ALA A 184 -3.26 -17.19 -9.78
CA ALA A 184 -2.10 -16.31 -9.78
C ALA A 184 -2.27 -15.23 -8.72
N ILE A 185 -1.16 -14.68 -8.28
CA ILE A 185 -1.09 -13.56 -7.35
C ILE A 185 -0.12 -12.51 -7.91
N MET A 186 -0.40 -11.26 -7.65
CA MET A 186 0.44 -10.12 -8.00
C MET A 186 0.25 -8.99 -6.98
N ASP A 187 1.16 -8.03 -6.95
CA ASP A 187 0.95 -6.79 -6.23
C ASP A 187 -0.17 -5.99 -6.90
N GLN A 188 -0.72 -5.01 -6.19
CA GLN A 188 -1.87 -4.24 -6.70
C GLN A 188 -1.56 -3.44 -7.99
N ASP A 189 -0.29 -3.21 -8.27
CA ASP A 189 0.20 -2.51 -9.47
C ASP A 189 0.55 -3.45 -10.65
N GLY A 190 0.32 -4.77 -10.49
CA GLY A 190 0.53 -5.78 -11.51
C GLY A 190 1.90 -6.46 -11.47
N GLU A 191 2.80 -5.96 -10.65
CA GLU A 191 4.14 -6.53 -10.50
C GLU A 191 4.17 -7.77 -9.58
N ASN A 192 5.32 -8.42 -9.47
CA ASN A 192 5.53 -9.63 -8.65
C ASN A 192 4.54 -10.76 -8.97
N HIS A 193 4.09 -10.83 -10.23
CA HIS A 193 3.20 -11.90 -10.69
C HIS A 193 3.83 -13.26 -10.51
N LYS A 194 3.07 -14.19 -9.89
CA LYS A 194 3.42 -15.62 -9.83
C LYS A 194 2.20 -16.51 -9.84
N PHE A 195 2.34 -17.70 -10.43
CA PHE A 195 1.30 -18.72 -10.35
C PHE A 195 1.31 -19.42 -8.99
N LEU A 196 0.14 -19.61 -8.42
CA LEU A 196 -0.08 -20.34 -7.18
C LEU A 196 -0.46 -21.81 -7.42
N THR A 197 -0.94 -22.14 -8.64
CA THR A 197 -1.29 -23.50 -9.05
C THR A 197 -0.70 -23.83 -10.42
N SER A 198 -0.42 -25.13 -10.68
CA SER A 198 0.17 -25.59 -11.93
C SER A 198 -0.73 -25.47 -13.15
N GLY A 199 -2.05 -25.50 -12.95
CA GLY A 199 -3.05 -25.57 -14.02
C GLY A 199 -3.41 -26.99 -14.46
N ALA A 200 -2.90 -28.02 -13.77
CA ALA A 200 -3.30 -29.42 -14.02
C ALA A 200 -4.80 -29.62 -13.75
N ALA A 201 -5.35 -28.88 -12.82
CA ALA A 201 -6.78 -28.79 -12.55
C ALA A 201 -7.25 -27.34 -12.70
N MET A 202 -8.46 -27.18 -13.23
CA MET A 202 -9.09 -25.86 -13.33
C MET A 202 -9.32 -25.28 -11.94
N ALA A 203 -8.82 -24.08 -11.70
CA ALA A 203 -9.01 -23.33 -10.46
C ALA A 203 -9.89 -22.10 -10.71
N LEU A 204 -10.85 -21.84 -9.84
CA LEU A 204 -11.86 -20.78 -9.99
C LEU A 204 -12.14 -20.08 -8.65
N THR A 205 -12.70 -18.87 -8.73
CA THR A 205 -13.27 -18.10 -7.61
C THR A 205 -12.37 -17.99 -6.38
N PRO A 206 -11.12 -17.51 -6.51
CA PRO A 206 -10.25 -17.33 -5.35
C PRO A 206 -10.80 -16.26 -4.40
N ARG A 207 -10.56 -16.46 -3.09
CA ARG A 207 -10.87 -15.50 -2.03
C ARG A 207 -9.77 -15.49 -0.99
N PHE A 208 -9.25 -14.32 -0.68
CA PHE A 208 -8.34 -14.14 0.44
C PHE A 208 -9.03 -14.37 1.78
N SER A 209 -8.29 -14.91 2.73
CA SER A 209 -8.61 -14.77 4.15
C SER A 209 -8.39 -13.32 4.59
N PRO A 210 -9.15 -12.79 5.57
CA PRO A 210 -8.95 -11.44 6.10
C PRO A 210 -7.52 -11.15 6.58
N ASN A 211 -6.81 -12.16 7.10
CA ASN A 211 -5.40 -12.05 7.50
C ASN A 211 -4.39 -12.16 6.34
N LEU A 212 -4.87 -12.28 5.09
CA LEU A 212 -4.08 -12.33 3.85
C LEU A 212 -3.07 -13.48 3.73
N GLN A 213 -3.15 -14.50 4.59
CA GLN A 213 -2.23 -15.65 4.59
C GLN A 213 -2.73 -16.82 3.74
N LYS A 214 -4.04 -16.96 3.58
CA LYS A 214 -4.67 -18.08 2.89
C LYS A 214 -5.61 -17.61 1.79
N VAL A 215 -5.79 -18.49 0.81
CA VAL A 215 -6.76 -18.33 -0.29
C VAL A 215 -7.64 -19.57 -0.33
N THR A 216 -8.97 -19.39 -0.24
CA THR A 216 -9.90 -20.44 -0.67
C THR A 216 -10.17 -20.32 -2.15
N TYR A 217 -10.35 -21.45 -2.80
CA TYR A 217 -10.71 -21.52 -4.22
C TYR A 217 -11.45 -22.81 -4.54
N MET A 218 -12.15 -22.81 -5.65
CA MET A 218 -12.78 -23.99 -6.19
C MET A 218 -11.87 -24.66 -7.22
N SER A 219 -11.73 -25.98 -7.17
CA SER A 219 -10.96 -26.74 -8.15
C SER A 219 -11.74 -27.95 -8.67
N TYR A 220 -11.52 -28.24 -9.94
CA TYR A 220 -11.97 -29.44 -10.63
C TYR A 220 -10.85 -30.49 -10.73
N ALA A 221 -10.19 -30.77 -9.63
CA ALA A 221 -9.15 -31.81 -9.56
C ALA A 221 -9.73 -33.24 -9.64
N GLY A 222 -11.05 -33.40 -9.53
CA GLY A 222 -11.78 -34.64 -9.67
C GLY A 222 -13.01 -34.48 -10.56
N SER A 223 -13.95 -35.42 -10.48
CA SER A 223 -15.20 -35.41 -11.26
C SER A 223 -16.17 -34.31 -10.84
N MET A 224 -16.05 -33.80 -9.61
CA MET A 224 -16.91 -32.74 -9.09
C MET A 224 -16.06 -31.60 -8.52
N PRO A 225 -16.54 -30.35 -8.60
CA PRO A 225 -15.85 -29.21 -8.00
C PRO A 225 -15.81 -29.32 -6.47
N LYS A 226 -14.66 -29.02 -5.91
CA LYS A 226 -14.39 -29.02 -4.49
C LYS A 226 -13.72 -27.72 -4.08
N VAL A 227 -13.94 -27.32 -2.84
CA VAL A 227 -13.25 -26.16 -2.24
C VAL A 227 -11.95 -26.59 -1.61
N TYR A 228 -10.89 -25.85 -1.92
CA TYR A 228 -9.55 -26.00 -1.37
C TYR A 228 -9.15 -24.75 -0.61
N ILE A 229 -8.23 -24.92 0.34
CA ILE A 229 -7.47 -23.84 0.98
C ILE A 229 -6.03 -23.96 0.52
N LEU A 230 -5.45 -22.83 0.10
CA LEU A 230 -4.04 -22.69 -0.24
C LEU A 230 -3.41 -21.71 0.75
N ASP A 231 -2.33 -22.12 1.37
CA ASP A 231 -1.44 -21.25 2.13
C ASP A 231 -0.45 -20.58 1.16
N ILE A 232 -0.44 -19.24 1.16
CA ILE A 232 0.29 -18.46 0.14
C ILE A 232 1.81 -18.54 0.36
N GLU A 233 2.24 -18.64 1.61
CA GLU A 233 3.65 -18.65 1.97
C GLU A 233 4.28 -20.01 1.68
N THR A 234 3.63 -21.07 2.12
CA THR A 234 4.15 -22.44 1.98
C THR A 234 3.76 -23.11 0.67
N GLY A 235 2.74 -22.61 -0.04
CA GLY A 235 2.16 -23.24 -1.23
C GLY A 235 1.35 -24.50 -0.92
N ARG A 236 1.15 -24.86 0.36
CA ARG A 236 0.40 -26.06 0.76
C ARG A 236 -1.07 -25.90 0.42
N GLN A 237 -1.62 -26.95 -0.20
CA GLN A 237 -3.04 -27.00 -0.59
C GLN A 237 -3.75 -28.12 0.16
N GLU A 238 -4.91 -27.81 0.69
CA GLU A 238 -5.73 -28.76 1.44
C GLU A 238 -7.17 -28.75 0.93
N LEU A 239 -7.78 -29.92 0.86
CA LEU A 239 -9.21 -30.04 0.59
C LEU A 239 -9.99 -29.56 1.82
N LEU A 240 -10.92 -28.63 1.64
CA LEU A 240 -11.78 -28.16 2.72
C LEU A 240 -12.94 -29.13 2.96
N GLY A 241 -12.70 -30.10 3.81
CA GLY A 241 -13.68 -31.13 4.16
C GLY A 241 -13.93 -32.17 3.07
N SER A 242 -14.39 -33.33 3.47
CA SER A 242 -14.75 -34.45 2.57
C SER A 242 -16.27 -34.59 2.50
N PHE A 243 -16.86 -33.94 1.51
CA PHE A 243 -18.30 -34.00 1.26
C PHE A 243 -18.59 -34.88 0.05
N PRO A 244 -19.64 -35.72 0.05
CA PRO A 244 -19.93 -36.62 -1.08
C PRO A 244 -20.41 -35.87 -2.33
N GLY A 245 -20.94 -34.67 -2.20
CA GLY A 245 -21.40 -33.83 -3.29
C GLY A 245 -20.40 -32.74 -3.69
N MET A 246 -20.89 -31.75 -4.40
CA MET A 246 -20.16 -30.59 -4.86
C MET A 246 -20.06 -29.53 -3.76
N THR A 247 -18.89 -28.88 -3.60
CA THR A 247 -18.72 -27.71 -2.73
C THR A 247 -18.29 -26.50 -3.55
N PHE A 248 -18.84 -25.32 -3.22
CA PHE A 248 -18.59 -24.08 -3.96
C PHE A 248 -18.83 -22.82 -3.12
N ALA A 249 -18.53 -21.65 -3.72
CA ALA A 249 -18.75 -20.32 -3.15
C ALA A 249 -18.15 -20.11 -1.73
N PRO A 250 -16.87 -20.43 -1.49
CA PRO A 250 -16.27 -20.28 -0.18
C PRO A 250 -16.17 -18.82 0.26
N ARG A 251 -16.35 -18.57 1.57
CA ARG A 251 -16.13 -17.28 2.24
C ARG A 251 -15.50 -17.50 3.60
N PHE A 252 -14.46 -16.76 3.90
CA PHE A 252 -13.90 -16.71 5.26
C PHE A 252 -14.78 -15.90 6.19
N SER A 253 -14.78 -16.29 7.47
CA SER A 253 -15.24 -15.42 8.56
C SER A 253 -14.29 -14.22 8.74
N PRO A 254 -14.76 -13.09 9.33
CA PRO A 254 -13.94 -11.90 9.55
C PRO A 254 -12.64 -12.15 10.33
N ASP A 255 -12.66 -13.12 11.25
CA ASP A 255 -11.52 -13.55 12.05
C ASP A 255 -10.61 -14.59 11.38
N SER A 256 -10.90 -14.98 10.15
CA SER A 256 -10.19 -16.00 9.36
C SER A 256 -10.24 -17.43 9.97
N SER A 257 -11.04 -17.67 11.00
CA SER A 257 -11.07 -18.96 11.72
C SER A 257 -11.98 -19.99 11.06
N LYS A 258 -12.96 -19.56 10.27
CA LYS A 258 -13.98 -20.42 9.67
C LYS A 258 -14.14 -20.10 8.19
N VAL A 259 -14.64 -21.11 7.45
CA VAL A 259 -15.05 -20.93 6.05
C VAL A 259 -16.49 -21.41 5.92
N LEU A 260 -17.35 -20.51 5.44
CA LEU A 260 -18.68 -20.85 4.96
C LEU A 260 -18.56 -21.29 3.49
N LEU A 261 -19.27 -22.34 3.13
CA LEU A 261 -19.36 -22.80 1.74
C LEU A 261 -20.76 -23.31 1.44
N SER A 262 -21.13 -23.36 0.18
CA SER A 262 -22.32 -24.05 -0.29
C SER A 262 -21.98 -25.50 -0.60
N TYR A 263 -22.92 -26.39 -0.26
CA TYR A 263 -22.82 -27.83 -0.51
C TYR A 263 -24.05 -28.30 -1.30
N ALA A 264 -23.84 -28.97 -2.41
CA ALA A 264 -24.92 -29.52 -3.22
C ALA A 264 -24.76 -31.04 -3.39
N ASN A 265 -25.83 -31.76 -3.11
CA ASN A 265 -25.92 -33.20 -3.28
C ASN A 265 -27.31 -33.60 -3.80
N ASN A 266 -27.35 -34.46 -4.82
CA ASN A 266 -28.60 -34.96 -5.42
C ASN A 266 -29.64 -33.87 -5.75
N GLY A 267 -29.15 -32.74 -6.32
CA GLY A 267 -30.02 -31.63 -6.76
C GLY A 267 -30.52 -30.73 -5.63
N ARG A 268 -30.02 -30.87 -4.39
CA ARG A 268 -30.31 -30.01 -3.25
C ARG A 268 -29.03 -29.26 -2.81
N THR A 269 -29.21 -27.99 -2.46
CA THR A 269 -28.15 -27.11 -1.95
C THR A 269 -28.46 -26.76 -0.53
#